data_75a23651f3951b4456dcd73d6c231557
#
_entry.id   75a23651f3951b4456dcd73d6c231557
#
_cell.length_a   1.000
_cell.length_b   1.000
_cell.length_c   1.000
_cell.angle_alpha   90.00
_cell.angle_beta   90.00
_cell.angle_gamma   90.00
#
_symmetry.space_group_name_H-M   'P 1'
#
loop_
_entity.id
_entity.type
_entity.pdbx_description
1 polymer ?
#
loop_
_entity_poly.entity_id
_entity_poly.type
_entity_poly.pdbx_seq_one_letter_code
_entity_poly.pdbx_strand_id
1 'polypeptide(L)'
;DMLFGTSNGLFMFTPDSIRKSSYVPPVVFSKLMVANEDVIPGEKSILKVDLDDTQELVLSHDENIFSVQYAALDYTNPQNIQYAYILDGFEKQWTFADRQRSVTYTNLPKGDYIFRVRSTNSDGVWVDNERILNITILPSFWETPLAYVLYVCFVLLIIFVAVYILFTIYRLKHEVSVEQQISDIKLRFFTNISHELRTPLTLIAGPVEQVLKND
;
A
#
# COMPACT_ATOMS: atom_id res chain seq x y z
N ASP A 1 19.16 -62.14 13.20
CA ASP A 1 20.36 -61.29 13.30
C ASP A 1 21.06 -61.21 11.94
N MET A 2 21.40 -60.03 11.52
CA MET A 2 22.22 -59.79 10.34
C MET A 2 23.65 -59.44 10.75
N LEU A 3 24.63 -59.98 10.03
CA LEU A 3 26.04 -59.84 10.33
C LEU A 3 26.74 -59.19 9.13
N PHE A 4 27.44 -58.11 9.35
CA PHE A 4 28.20 -57.40 8.31
C PHE A 4 29.68 -57.32 8.71
N GLY A 5 30.55 -57.75 7.80
CA GLY A 5 32.00 -57.57 7.94
C GLY A 5 32.39 -56.18 7.46
N THR A 6 33.26 -55.50 8.24
CA THR A 6 33.87 -54.23 7.87
C THR A 6 35.39 -54.38 7.93
N SER A 7 36.13 -53.44 7.34
CA SER A 7 37.61 -53.45 7.42
C SER A 7 38.16 -53.42 8.86
N ASN A 8 37.36 -52.96 9.83
CA ASN A 8 37.79 -52.73 11.22
C ASN A 8 37.05 -53.64 12.23
N GLY A 9 36.23 -54.63 11.75
CA GLY A 9 35.52 -55.52 12.66
C GLY A 9 34.21 -56.05 12.08
N LEU A 10 33.40 -56.61 12.97
CA LEU A 10 32.14 -57.25 12.66
C LEU A 10 30.99 -56.42 13.26
N PHE A 11 29.96 -56.15 12.46
CA PHE A 11 28.77 -55.45 12.89
C PHE A 11 27.58 -56.40 12.85
N MET A 12 26.92 -56.58 13.98
CA MET A 12 25.74 -57.43 14.11
C MET A 12 24.55 -56.62 14.60
N PHE A 13 23.42 -56.74 13.94
CA PHE A 13 22.18 -56.15 14.40
C PHE A 13 20.96 -57.03 14.07
N THR A 14 19.92 -56.89 14.87
CA THR A 14 18.65 -57.55 14.66
C THR A 14 17.69 -56.57 13.99
N PRO A 15 17.24 -56.79 12.73
CA PRO A 15 16.36 -55.86 12.01
C PRO A 15 15.07 -55.53 12.76
N ASP A 16 14.49 -56.49 13.46
CA ASP A 16 13.26 -56.33 14.23
C ASP A 16 13.43 -55.47 15.48
N SER A 17 14.67 -55.22 15.91
CA SER A 17 14.97 -54.33 17.04
C SER A 17 15.12 -52.86 16.62
N ILE A 18 15.22 -52.56 15.31
CA ILE A 18 15.30 -51.22 14.78
C ILE A 18 13.90 -50.61 14.76
N ARG A 19 13.58 -49.82 15.75
CA ARG A 19 12.31 -49.06 15.80
C ARG A 19 12.56 -47.60 15.46
N LYS A 20 11.67 -47.06 14.63
CA LYS A 20 11.68 -45.61 14.42
C LYS A 20 11.30 -44.90 15.74
N SER A 21 11.96 -43.81 16.03
CA SER A 21 11.68 -42.97 17.20
C SER A 21 10.25 -42.46 17.17
N SER A 22 9.54 -42.57 18.27
CA SER A 22 8.25 -41.90 18.48
C SER A 22 8.38 -40.53 19.13
N TYR A 23 9.61 -40.03 19.27
CA TYR A 23 9.88 -38.73 19.85
C TYR A 23 9.29 -37.61 18.99
N VAL A 24 8.57 -36.68 19.61
CA VAL A 24 7.96 -35.52 19.01
C VAL A 24 8.80 -34.30 19.42
N PRO A 25 9.74 -33.85 18.58
CA PRO A 25 10.56 -32.68 18.92
C PRO A 25 9.72 -31.44 18.90
N PRO A 26 9.79 -30.58 19.93
CA PRO A 26 9.15 -29.25 19.85
C PRO A 26 9.83 -28.42 18.78
N VAL A 27 9.03 -27.68 18.00
CA VAL A 27 9.50 -26.67 17.05
C VAL A 27 9.50 -25.33 17.72
N VAL A 28 10.61 -24.60 17.62
CA VAL A 28 10.82 -23.27 18.22
C VAL A 28 11.17 -22.25 17.12
N PHE A 29 10.80 -21.00 17.34
CA PHE A 29 11.26 -19.89 16.52
C PHE A 29 12.55 -19.34 17.11
N SER A 30 13.64 -19.39 16.38
CA SER A 30 14.97 -19.06 16.88
C SER A 30 15.40 -17.63 16.57
N LYS A 31 14.88 -17.02 15.48
CA LYS A 31 15.32 -15.70 15.06
C LYS A 31 14.30 -15.03 14.13
N LEU A 32 14.11 -13.73 14.32
CA LEU A 32 13.40 -12.85 13.39
C LEU A 32 14.39 -11.87 12.76
N MET A 33 14.32 -11.71 11.46
CA MET A 33 15.01 -10.66 10.72
C MET A 33 13.98 -9.82 9.99
N VAL A 34 14.13 -8.50 10.03
CA VAL A 34 13.31 -7.55 9.26
C VAL A 34 14.24 -6.68 8.44
N ALA A 35 13.97 -6.55 7.15
CA ALA A 35 14.84 -5.85 6.19
C ALA A 35 16.30 -6.35 6.22
N ASN A 36 16.52 -7.66 6.44
CA ASN A 36 17.82 -8.32 6.62
C ASN A 36 18.61 -7.93 7.89
N GLU A 37 17.99 -7.21 8.82
CA GLU A 37 18.57 -6.90 10.11
C GLU A 37 17.95 -7.79 11.20
N ASP A 38 18.78 -8.22 12.16
CA ASP A 38 18.34 -9.03 13.28
C ASP A 38 17.47 -8.21 14.23
N VAL A 39 16.28 -8.73 14.54
CA VAL A 39 15.39 -8.12 15.52
C VAL A 39 15.71 -8.70 16.92
N ILE A 40 16.25 -7.86 17.78
CA ILE A 40 16.56 -8.22 19.17
C ILE A 40 15.41 -7.76 20.07
N PRO A 41 14.94 -8.60 21.02
CA PRO A 41 13.90 -8.20 21.97
C PRO A 41 14.27 -6.95 22.76
N GLY A 42 13.31 -6.01 22.93
CA GLY A 42 13.53 -4.77 23.66
C GLY A 42 12.31 -3.87 23.72
N GLU A 43 12.28 -2.90 24.63
CA GLU A 43 11.13 -2.00 24.84
C GLU A 43 10.73 -1.20 23.59
N LYS A 44 11.71 -0.85 22.74
CA LYS A 44 11.50 -0.10 21.49
C LYS A 44 11.55 -0.97 20.23
N SER A 45 11.74 -2.28 20.41
CA SER A 45 11.79 -3.25 19.32
C SER A 45 10.39 -3.71 18.94
N ILE A 46 10.27 -4.23 17.73
CA ILE A 46 9.09 -4.97 17.23
C ILE A 46 8.80 -6.16 18.16
N LEU A 47 9.84 -6.82 18.65
CA LEU A 47 9.75 -7.90 19.64
C LEU A 47 9.92 -7.32 21.05
N LYS A 48 8.91 -7.47 21.89
CA LYS A 48 8.99 -7.11 23.31
C LYS A 48 9.57 -8.22 24.18
N VAL A 49 9.36 -9.45 23.77
CA VAL A 49 9.84 -10.70 24.37
C VAL A 49 10.53 -11.54 23.30
N ASP A 50 11.11 -12.67 23.67
CA ASP A 50 11.71 -13.57 22.71
C ASP A 50 10.68 -14.00 21.63
N LEU A 51 11.15 -14.26 20.42
CA LEU A 51 10.28 -14.65 19.30
C LEU A 51 9.48 -15.91 19.61
N ASP A 52 10.09 -16.85 20.32
CA ASP A 52 9.41 -18.11 20.66
C ASP A 52 8.28 -17.89 21.69
N ASP A 53 8.38 -16.89 22.55
CA ASP A 53 7.33 -16.52 23.51
C ASP A 53 6.29 -15.55 22.89
N THR A 54 6.54 -15.06 21.70
CA THR A 54 5.66 -14.13 20.98
C THR A 54 4.55 -14.90 20.29
N GLN A 55 3.30 -14.54 20.60
CA GLN A 55 2.11 -15.13 19.94
C GLN A 55 1.66 -14.33 18.74
N GLU A 56 1.91 -13.03 18.74
CA GLU A 56 1.50 -12.10 17.70
C GLU A 56 2.64 -11.17 17.32
N LEU A 57 3.00 -11.13 16.05
CA LEU A 57 4.00 -10.26 15.46
C LEU A 57 3.29 -9.19 14.64
N VAL A 58 3.39 -7.91 15.05
CA VAL A 58 2.82 -6.79 14.33
C VAL A 58 3.93 -6.06 13.58
N LEU A 59 3.82 -6.04 12.24
CA LEU A 59 4.76 -5.39 11.34
C LEU A 59 4.10 -4.17 10.69
N SER A 60 4.85 -3.08 10.55
CA SER A 60 4.41 -1.93 9.78
C SER A 60 4.48 -2.22 8.27
N HIS A 61 3.83 -1.40 7.46
CA HIS A 61 3.86 -1.55 6.00
C HIS A 61 5.29 -1.53 5.45
N ASP A 62 6.19 -0.76 6.04
CA ASP A 62 7.59 -0.63 5.60
C ASP A 62 8.45 -1.83 6.03
N GLU A 63 7.96 -2.65 6.95
CA GLU A 63 8.61 -3.85 7.48
C GLU A 63 8.11 -5.15 6.80
N ASN A 64 7.62 -5.05 5.59
CA ASN A 64 7.01 -6.14 4.83
C ASN A 64 8.00 -7.15 4.23
N ILE A 65 9.29 -7.01 4.54
CA ILE A 65 10.35 -7.99 4.21
C ILE A 65 10.87 -8.55 5.52
N PHE A 66 10.51 -9.78 5.82
CA PHE A 66 10.95 -10.43 7.05
C PHE A 66 11.30 -11.90 6.82
N SER A 67 12.17 -12.41 7.68
CA SER A 67 12.57 -13.81 7.69
C SER A 67 12.38 -14.40 9.09
N VAL A 68 11.75 -15.56 9.15
CA VAL A 68 11.61 -16.33 10.38
C VAL A 68 12.50 -17.55 10.31
N GLN A 69 13.36 -17.71 11.32
CA GLN A 69 14.13 -18.94 11.49
C GLN A 69 13.46 -19.83 12.53
N TYR A 70 13.48 -21.12 12.27
CA TYR A 70 12.86 -22.13 13.12
C TYR A 70 13.76 -23.36 13.24
N ALA A 71 13.61 -24.09 14.33
CA ALA A 71 14.34 -25.32 14.55
C ALA A 71 13.51 -26.31 15.36
N ALA A 72 13.60 -27.59 15.02
CA ALA A 72 13.10 -28.67 15.87
C ALA A 72 14.19 -29.07 16.88
N LEU A 73 13.82 -29.19 18.14
CA LEU A 73 14.74 -29.53 19.24
C LEU A 73 14.93 -31.06 19.33
N ASP A 74 15.58 -31.63 18.31
CA ASP A 74 16.05 -32.99 18.27
C ASP A 74 17.52 -33.05 17.90
N TYR A 75 18.36 -33.39 18.86
CA TYR A 75 19.82 -33.39 18.72
C TYR A 75 20.39 -34.76 18.29
N THR A 76 19.55 -35.77 18.11
CA THR A 76 20.01 -37.11 17.77
C THR A 76 20.61 -37.16 16.36
N ASN A 77 19.88 -36.65 15.37
CA ASN A 77 20.33 -36.54 13.99
C ASN A 77 19.72 -35.32 13.31
N PRO A 78 20.16 -34.10 13.65
CA PRO A 78 19.53 -32.85 13.19
C PRO A 78 19.63 -32.64 11.67
N GLN A 79 20.50 -33.41 10.98
CA GLN A 79 20.66 -33.33 9.53
C GLN A 79 19.54 -34.03 8.75
N ASN A 80 18.83 -34.95 9.41
CA ASN A 80 17.74 -35.70 8.78
C ASN A 80 16.35 -35.09 8.99
N ILE A 81 16.28 -34.05 9.81
CA ILE A 81 15.01 -33.35 10.07
C ILE A 81 14.61 -32.55 8.84
N GLN A 82 13.38 -32.77 8.40
CA GLN A 82 12.74 -32.01 7.32
C GLN A 82 11.67 -31.11 7.90
N TYR A 83 11.44 -29.99 7.23
CA TYR A 83 10.47 -28.99 7.64
C TYR A 83 9.42 -28.77 6.56
N ALA A 84 8.23 -28.42 6.99
CA ALA A 84 7.20 -27.87 6.11
C ALA A 84 6.56 -26.67 6.80
N TYR A 85 6.27 -25.63 6.02
CA TYR A 85 5.64 -24.42 6.51
C TYR A 85 4.51 -23.98 5.58
N ILE A 86 3.64 -23.13 6.11
CA ILE A 86 2.58 -22.46 5.38
C ILE A 86 2.30 -21.11 6.04
N LEU A 87 2.04 -20.10 5.23
CA LEU A 87 1.51 -18.82 5.67
C LEU A 87 0.04 -18.75 5.26
N ASP A 88 -0.85 -19.15 6.18
CA ASP A 88 -2.29 -19.10 5.96
C ASP A 88 -2.72 -17.63 5.72
N GLY A 89 -3.55 -17.41 4.73
CA GLY A 89 -3.92 -16.09 4.24
C GLY A 89 -3.13 -15.65 3.00
N PHE A 90 -1.95 -16.22 2.75
CA PHE A 90 -1.12 -15.96 1.59
C PHE A 90 -0.90 -17.21 0.72
N GLU A 91 -0.50 -18.31 1.34
CA GLU A 91 -0.23 -19.58 0.67
C GLU A 91 -1.45 -20.50 0.77
N LYS A 92 -1.67 -21.33 -0.26
CA LYS A 92 -2.79 -22.27 -0.31
C LYS A 92 -2.41 -23.70 0.07
N GLN A 93 -1.12 -24.02 0.09
CA GLN A 93 -0.60 -25.36 0.32
C GLN A 93 0.68 -25.30 1.13
N TRP A 94 0.96 -26.38 1.87
CA TRP A 94 2.20 -26.54 2.59
C TRP A 94 3.41 -26.56 1.64
N THR A 95 4.41 -25.76 1.96
CA THR A 95 5.71 -25.74 1.29
C THR A 95 6.66 -26.64 2.04
N PHE A 96 7.21 -27.65 1.36
CA PHE A 96 8.21 -28.54 1.93
C PHE A 96 9.59 -27.92 1.75
N ALA A 97 10.21 -27.54 2.85
CA ALA A 97 11.48 -26.82 2.89
C ALA A 97 12.68 -27.76 3.07
N ASP A 98 12.47 -29.08 3.04
CA ASP A 98 13.49 -30.07 3.31
C ASP A 98 14.27 -29.74 4.60
N ARG A 99 15.54 -29.38 4.48
CA ARG A 99 16.45 -29.05 5.59
C ARG A 99 16.59 -27.56 5.85
N GLN A 100 15.91 -26.72 5.07
CA GLN A 100 15.95 -25.27 5.24
C GLN A 100 15.23 -24.90 6.54
N ARG A 101 15.93 -24.09 7.37
CA ARG A 101 15.44 -23.68 8.70
C ARG A 101 15.02 -22.21 8.74
N SER A 102 14.81 -21.60 7.60
CA SER A 102 14.38 -20.22 7.49
C SER A 102 13.49 -20.02 6.27
N VAL A 103 12.55 -19.13 6.40
CA VAL A 103 11.71 -18.65 5.30
C VAL A 103 11.73 -17.13 5.28
N THR A 104 11.76 -16.57 4.09
CA THR A 104 11.71 -15.13 3.87
C THR A 104 10.46 -14.79 3.07
N TYR A 105 9.68 -13.88 3.59
CA TYR A 105 8.55 -13.27 2.90
C TYR A 105 8.90 -11.86 2.48
N THR A 106 8.48 -11.50 1.29
CA THR A 106 8.74 -10.17 0.73
C THR A 106 7.44 -9.59 0.19
N ASN A 107 7.22 -8.32 0.50
CA ASN A 107 6.11 -7.53 -0.04
C ASN A 107 4.73 -8.15 0.21
N LEU A 108 4.50 -8.66 1.44
CA LEU A 108 3.19 -9.15 1.84
C LEU A 108 2.19 -7.98 1.88
N PRO A 109 0.97 -8.14 1.35
CA PRO A 109 -0.10 -7.17 1.51
C PRO A 109 -0.46 -6.94 2.98
N LYS A 110 -1.12 -5.82 3.28
CA LYS A 110 -1.73 -5.61 4.60
C LYS A 110 -2.76 -6.69 4.90
N GLY A 111 -2.78 -7.16 6.12
CA GLY A 111 -3.71 -8.22 6.56
C GLY A 111 -3.18 -9.04 7.71
N ASP A 112 -3.99 -9.99 8.11
CA ASP A 112 -3.68 -10.93 9.18
C ASP A 112 -3.33 -12.29 8.57
N TYR A 113 -2.21 -12.85 9.00
CA TYR A 113 -1.65 -14.10 8.52
C TYR A 113 -1.34 -15.01 9.69
N ILE A 114 -1.35 -16.32 9.45
CA ILE A 114 -0.96 -17.30 10.44
C ILE A 114 0.20 -18.13 9.86
N PHE A 115 1.41 -17.91 10.39
CA PHE A 115 2.56 -18.70 10.03
C PHE A 115 2.57 -19.99 10.84
N ARG A 116 2.60 -21.12 10.14
CA ARG A 116 2.60 -22.46 10.73
C ARG A 116 3.79 -23.23 10.22
N VAL A 117 4.51 -23.88 11.10
CA VAL A 117 5.65 -24.73 10.76
C VAL A 117 5.58 -26.02 11.52
N ARG A 118 5.96 -27.12 10.85
CA ARG A 118 6.07 -28.45 11.44
C ARG A 118 7.33 -29.15 10.96
N SER A 119 7.76 -30.17 11.65
CA SER A 119 8.96 -30.91 11.26
C SER A 119 8.76 -32.42 11.33
N THR A 120 9.72 -33.13 10.74
CA THR A 120 9.92 -34.56 11.06
C THR A 120 10.76 -34.70 12.35
N ASN A 121 10.79 -35.90 12.91
CA ASN A 121 11.81 -36.27 13.88
C ASN A 121 13.15 -36.61 13.20
N SER A 122 14.18 -36.97 13.97
CA SER A 122 15.51 -37.39 13.47
C SER A 122 15.51 -38.63 12.57
N ASP A 123 14.44 -39.44 12.59
CA ASP A 123 14.25 -40.63 11.70
C ASP A 123 13.50 -40.28 10.41
N GLY A 124 13.21 -38.98 10.16
CA GLY A 124 12.50 -38.52 8.98
C GLY A 124 10.99 -38.84 9.00
N VAL A 125 10.41 -39.10 10.16
CA VAL A 125 8.98 -39.36 10.34
C VAL A 125 8.28 -38.04 10.68
N TRP A 126 7.25 -37.65 9.91
CA TRP A 126 6.40 -36.53 10.23
C TRP A 126 5.64 -36.75 11.52
N VAL A 127 5.71 -35.80 12.42
CA VAL A 127 5.09 -35.85 13.76
C VAL A 127 4.19 -34.61 13.95
N ASP A 128 3.29 -34.70 14.92
CA ASP A 128 2.36 -33.61 15.26
C ASP A 128 3.04 -32.62 16.25
N ASN A 129 3.85 -31.75 15.69
CA ASN A 129 4.64 -30.73 16.44
C ASN A 129 4.51 -29.35 15.84
N GLU A 130 3.34 -29.01 15.40
CA GLU A 130 3.10 -27.71 14.75
C GLU A 130 3.34 -26.53 15.69
N ARG A 131 4.08 -25.51 15.21
CA ARG A 131 4.28 -24.23 15.86
C ARG A 131 3.60 -23.13 15.07
N ILE A 132 2.91 -22.20 15.76
CA ILE A 132 2.07 -21.17 15.17
C ILE A 132 2.56 -19.79 15.62
N LEU A 133 2.60 -18.84 14.68
CA LEU A 133 2.87 -17.42 14.93
C LEU A 133 1.86 -16.59 14.13
N ASN A 134 1.08 -15.76 14.81
CA ASN A 134 0.19 -14.80 14.16
C ASN A 134 1.00 -13.61 13.68
N ILE A 135 0.77 -13.17 12.44
CA ILE A 135 1.49 -12.05 11.82
C ILE A 135 0.47 -11.07 11.27
N THR A 136 0.49 -9.84 11.77
CA THR A 136 -0.38 -8.75 11.31
C THR A 136 0.47 -7.69 10.61
N ILE A 137 0.17 -7.41 9.34
CA ILE A 137 0.80 -6.33 8.58
C ILE A 137 -0.14 -5.14 8.53
N LEU A 138 0.30 -4.03 9.14
CA LEU A 138 -0.47 -2.81 9.23
C LEU A 138 -0.60 -2.12 7.85
N PRO A 139 -1.72 -1.45 7.58
CA PRO A 139 -1.89 -0.65 6.37
C PRO A 139 -0.92 0.54 6.36
N SER A 140 -0.51 0.96 5.16
CA SER A 140 0.19 2.23 4.96
C SER A 140 -0.68 3.41 5.40
N PHE A 141 -0.05 4.51 5.83
CA PHE A 141 -0.75 5.75 6.19
C PHE A 141 -1.76 6.20 5.10
N TRP A 142 -1.38 6.05 3.83
CA TRP A 142 -2.21 6.42 2.68
C TRP A 142 -3.46 5.54 2.48
N GLU A 143 -3.49 4.37 3.12
CA GLU A 143 -4.59 3.40 3.03
C GLU A 143 -5.48 3.39 4.28
N THR A 144 -5.30 4.35 5.17
CA THR A 144 -6.14 4.50 6.36
C THR A 144 -7.47 5.17 6.01
N PRO A 145 -8.56 4.91 6.75
CA PRO A 145 -9.85 5.58 6.55
C PRO A 145 -9.73 7.11 6.60
N LEU A 146 -8.83 7.62 7.44
CA LEU A 146 -8.57 9.05 7.57
C LEU A 146 -7.94 9.63 6.28
N ALA A 147 -7.04 8.91 5.63
CA ALA A 147 -6.46 9.33 4.36
C ALA A 147 -7.52 9.43 3.26
N TYR A 148 -8.47 8.48 3.20
CA TYR A 148 -9.58 8.55 2.24
C TYR A 148 -10.48 9.76 2.47
N VAL A 149 -10.78 10.11 3.72
CA VAL A 149 -11.52 11.35 4.04
C VAL A 149 -10.77 12.58 3.54
N LEU A 150 -9.45 12.64 3.76
CA LEU A 150 -8.62 13.75 3.27
C LEU A 150 -8.63 13.83 1.73
N TYR A 151 -8.58 12.70 1.03
CA TYR A 151 -8.69 12.68 -0.44
C TYR A 151 -10.02 13.24 -0.93
N VAL A 152 -11.13 12.84 -0.31
CA VAL A 152 -12.45 13.37 -0.65
C VAL A 152 -12.52 14.88 -0.39
N CYS A 153 -12.04 15.36 0.75
CA CYS A 153 -12.00 16.79 1.07
C CYS A 153 -11.15 17.57 0.06
N PHE A 154 -10.01 17.01 -0.35
CA PHE A 154 -9.12 17.63 -1.34
C PHE A 154 -9.79 17.75 -2.73
N VAL A 155 -10.46 16.68 -3.17
CA VAL A 155 -11.21 16.70 -4.44
C VAL A 155 -12.34 17.74 -4.39
N LEU A 156 -13.09 17.79 -3.29
CA LEU A 156 -14.16 18.79 -3.11
C LEU A 156 -13.61 20.23 -3.13
N LEU A 157 -12.45 20.45 -2.52
CA LEU A 157 -11.78 21.75 -2.56
C LEU A 157 -11.42 22.17 -3.99
N ILE A 158 -10.87 21.26 -4.79
CA ILE A 158 -10.54 21.52 -6.20
C ILE A 158 -11.80 21.88 -6.99
N ILE A 159 -12.88 21.12 -6.81
CA ILE A 159 -14.17 21.39 -7.46
C ILE A 159 -14.70 22.77 -7.06
N PHE A 160 -14.65 23.10 -5.77
CA PHE A 160 -15.08 24.40 -5.25
C PHE A 160 -14.31 25.55 -5.89
N VAL A 161 -12.97 25.44 -5.93
CA VAL A 161 -12.11 26.46 -6.57
C VAL A 161 -12.41 26.59 -8.06
N ALA A 162 -12.59 25.48 -8.77
CA ALA A 162 -12.94 25.49 -10.18
C ALA A 162 -14.28 26.19 -10.44
N VAL A 163 -15.31 25.89 -9.66
CA VAL A 163 -16.62 26.52 -9.75
C VAL A 163 -16.53 28.02 -9.43
N TYR A 164 -15.75 28.38 -8.41
CA TYR A 164 -15.52 29.79 -8.05
C TYR A 164 -14.86 30.57 -9.19
N ILE A 165 -13.83 29.99 -9.83
CA ILE A 165 -13.16 30.62 -10.99
C ILE A 165 -14.14 30.76 -12.16
N LEU A 166 -14.90 29.74 -12.51
CA LEU A 166 -15.89 29.80 -13.59
C LEU A 166 -16.96 30.87 -13.32
N PHE A 167 -17.47 30.94 -12.08
CA PHE A 167 -18.43 31.95 -11.68
C PHE A 167 -17.86 33.37 -11.81
N THR A 168 -16.61 33.56 -11.38
CA THR A 168 -15.93 34.88 -11.51
C THR A 168 -15.75 35.27 -12.97
N ILE A 169 -15.32 34.35 -13.83
CA ILE A 169 -15.19 34.58 -15.28
C ILE A 169 -16.54 34.91 -15.90
N TYR A 170 -17.60 34.18 -15.54
CA TYR A 170 -18.95 34.45 -16.03
C TYR A 170 -19.43 35.85 -15.62
N ARG A 171 -19.22 36.25 -14.37
CA ARG A 171 -19.58 37.55 -13.84
C ARG A 171 -18.85 38.68 -14.57
N LEU A 172 -17.55 38.55 -14.75
CA LEU A 172 -16.74 39.53 -15.50
C LEU A 172 -17.17 39.68 -16.96
N LYS A 173 -17.47 38.59 -17.65
CA LYS A 173 -18.00 38.60 -19.02
C LYS A 173 -19.33 39.35 -19.11
N HIS A 174 -20.22 39.13 -18.14
CA HIS A 174 -21.50 39.79 -18.09
C HIS A 174 -21.34 41.33 -17.90
N GLU A 175 -20.48 41.77 -16.98
CA GLU A 175 -20.18 43.20 -16.76
C GLU A 175 -19.64 43.87 -18.03
N VAL A 176 -18.67 43.25 -18.71
CA VAL A 176 -18.10 43.79 -19.97
C VAL A 176 -19.18 43.88 -21.07
N SER A 177 -20.06 42.89 -21.20
CA SER A 177 -21.10 42.89 -22.23
C SER A 177 -22.12 43.99 -21.99
N VAL A 178 -22.47 44.31 -20.75
CA VAL A 178 -23.38 45.41 -20.38
C VAL A 178 -22.73 46.78 -20.70
N GLU A 179 -21.48 46.97 -20.38
CA GLU A 179 -20.75 48.23 -20.73
C GLU A 179 -20.66 48.44 -22.23
N GLN A 180 -20.40 47.38 -23.02
CA GLN A 180 -20.39 47.46 -24.48
C GLN A 180 -21.74 47.86 -25.04
N GLN A 181 -22.85 47.25 -24.55
CA GLN A 181 -24.21 47.62 -24.97
C GLN A 181 -24.52 49.10 -24.68
N ILE A 182 -24.16 49.61 -23.48
CA ILE A 182 -24.36 51.01 -23.12
C ILE A 182 -23.53 51.91 -24.03
N SER A 183 -22.30 51.56 -24.34
CA SER A 183 -21.45 52.30 -25.27
C SER A 183 -22.03 52.35 -26.68
N ASP A 184 -22.52 51.21 -27.19
CA ASP A 184 -23.15 51.15 -28.52
C ASP A 184 -24.45 51.98 -28.58
N ILE A 185 -25.27 51.95 -27.53
CA ILE A 185 -26.47 52.79 -27.47
C ILE A 185 -26.11 54.28 -27.49
N LYS A 186 -25.09 54.68 -26.70
CA LYS A 186 -24.60 56.07 -26.69
C LYS A 186 -24.09 56.51 -28.06
N LEU A 187 -23.31 55.70 -28.75
CA LEU A 187 -22.80 56.02 -30.08
C LEU A 187 -23.93 56.15 -31.10
N ARG A 188 -24.92 55.23 -31.13
CA ARG A 188 -26.09 55.33 -31.99
C ARG A 188 -26.91 56.56 -31.71
N PHE A 189 -27.12 56.91 -30.47
CA PHE A 189 -27.84 58.11 -30.04
C PHE A 189 -27.14 59.38 -30.57
N PHE A 190 -25.83 59.54 -30.36
CA PHE A 190 -25.08 60.68 -30.83
C PHE A 190 -25.07 60.75 -32.38
N THR A 191 -24.92 59.62 -33.05
CA THR A 191 -24.96 59.58 -34.51
C THR A 191 -26.34 60.01 -35.06
N ASN A 192 -27.42 59.50 -34.47
CA ASN A 192 -28.78 59.88 -34.89
C ASN A 192 -29.08 61.34 -34.65
N ILE A 193 -28.75 61.86 -33.44
CA ILE A 193 -28.91 63.32 -33.14
C ILE A 193 -28.10 64.19 -34.09
N SER A 194 -26.85 63.80 -34.35
CA SER A 194 -26.01 64.54 -35.30
C SER A 194 -26.64 64.63 -36.70
N HIS A 195 -27.25 63.55 -37.14
CA HIS A 195 -27.97 63.54 -38.44
C HIS A 195 -29.26 64.38 -38.37
N GLU A 196 -30.07 64.25 -37.33
CA GLU A 196 -31.32 65.01 -37.16
C GLU A 196 -31.10 66.52 -36.94
N LEU A 197 -29.98 66.89 -36.30
CA LEU A 197 -29.63 68.31 -36.16
C LEU A 197 -29.01 68.93 -37.41
N ARG A 198 -28.30 68.11 -38.23
CA ARG A 198 -27.70 68.62 -39.46
C ARG A 198 -28.74 69.09 -40.45
N THR A 199 -29.86 68.37 -40.59
CA THR A 199 -30.90 68.72 -41.54
C THR A 199 -31.57 70.06 -41.27
N PRO A 200 -32.05 70.43 -40.09
CA PRO A 200 -32.60 71.74 -39.80
C PRO A 200 -31.53 72.90 -39.83
N LEU A 201 -30.27 72.60 -39.36
CA LEU A 201 -29.18 73.56 -39.46
C LEU A 201 -28.84 73.90 -40.90
N THR A 202 -28.82 72.93 -41.79
CA THR A 202 -28.57 73.17 -43.22
C THR A 202 -29.72 73.93 -43.87
N LEU A 203 -31.00 73.67 -43.46
CA LEU A 203 -32.15 74.46 -43.93
C LEU A 203 -32.15 75.89 -43.42
N ILE A 204 -31.55 76.21 -42.28
CA ILE A 204 -31.42 77.56 -41.76
C ILE A 204 -30.19 78.26 -42.37
N ALA A 205 -29.07 77.56 -42.48
CA ALA A 205 -27.83 78.15 -42.99
C ALA A 205 -27.94 78.55 -44.49
N GLY A 206 -28.66 77.77 -45.31
CA GLY A 206 -28.86 78.08 -46.72
C GLY A 206 -29.52 79.44 -46.98
N PRO A 207 -30.70 79.74 -46.41
CA PRO A 207 -31.32 81.03 -46.56
C PRO A 207 -30.50 82.22 -45.96
N VAL A 208 -29.84 82.01 -44.84
CA VAL A 208 -28.97 82.99 -44.18
C VAL A 208 -27.77 83.37 -45.08
N GLU A 209 -27.14 82.39 -45.70
CA GLU A 209 -26.03 82.58 -46.66
C GLU A 209 -26.47 83.25 -47.90
N GLN A 210 -27.71 83.04 -48.37
CA GLN A 210 -28.30 83.75 -49.50
C GLN A 210 -28.59 85.21 -49.17
N VAL A 211 -29.06 85.51 -48.00
CA VAL A 211 -29.30 86.92 -47.57
C VAL A 211 -27.99 87.66 -47.40
N LEU A 212 -26.96 87.03 -46.85
CA LEU A 212 -25.62 87.66 -46.69
C LEU A 212 -24.86 87.87 -47.99
N LYS A 213 -25.25 87.21 -49.08
CA LYS A 213 -24.61 87.32 -50.39
C LYS A 213 -25.29 88.37 -51.31
N ASN A 214 -26.47 88.85 -50.91
CA ASN A 214 -27.27 89.82 -51.69
C ASN A 214 -27.23 91.25 -51.13
N ASP A 215 -26.40 91.52 -50.11
CA ASP A 215 -25.98 92.82 -49.66
C ASP A 215 -24.54 93.11 -50.17
#